data_a751b24f504ca4a6b36777ed2e64d550
#
_entry.id   a751b24f504ca4a6b36777ed2e64d550
#
_cell.length_a   1.000
_cell.length_b   1.000
_cell.length_c   1.000
_cell.angle_alpha   90.00
_cell.angle_beta   90.00
_cell.angle_gamma   90.00
#
_symmetry.space_group_name_H-M   'P 1'
#
loop_
_entity.id
_entity.type
_entity.pdbx_description
1 polymer ?
#
loop_
_entity_poly.entity_id
_entity_poly.type
_entity_poly.pdbx_seq_one_letter_code
_entity_poly.pdbx_strand_id
1 'polypeptide(L)'
;PTLRASLSGSFTDSEQTDSTRTSFSLSLSVPLLEGGLVRSQIKEAALILNAARRDYESSRRQVHTETRGAFLTISTRLRRIEALAEAVQAGVGALRAKEAGFAAGLNTNIEVLDAQRALFSAERDYLKERYDYVLEILQLEALIGNLDSDDLRRVNAWLN
;
A
#
# COMPACT_ATOMS: atom_id res chain seq x y z
N PRO A 1 -7.73 26.29 -36.01
CA PRO A 1 -7.02 26.31 -37.29
C PRO A 1 -5.77 25.43 -37.23
N THR A 2 -5.57 24.56 -38.20
CA THR A 2 -4.36 23.73 -38.32
C THR A 2 -3.64 24.07 -39.60
N LEU A 3 -2.33 24.32 -39.49
CA LEU A 3 -1.46 24.53 -40.63
C LEU A 3 -0.58 23.29 -40.80
N ARG A 4 -0.62 22.66 -41.94
CA ARG A 4 0.20 21.49 -42.28
C ARG A 4 1.04 21.80 -43.51
N ALA A 5 2.34 21.63 -43.37
CA ALA A 5 3.28 21.66 -44.49
C ALA A 5 3.78 20.23 -44.75
N SER A 6 3.78 19.79 -45.99
CA SER A 6 4.37 18.52 -46.41
C SER A 6 5.22 18.69 -47.65
N LEU A 7 6.39 18.05 -47.63
CA LEU A 7 7.28 17.93 -48.75
C LEU A 7 7.36 16.45 -49.13
N SER A 8 7.07 16.12 -50.36
CA SER A 8 7.19 14.76 -50.88
C SER A 8 8.00 14.76 -52.18
N GLY A 9 8.92 13.80 -52.28
CA GLY A 9 9.68 13.52 -53.48
C GLY A 9 9.37 12.11 -53.96
N SER A 10 9.09 11.92 -55.21
CA SER A 10 8.96 10.63 -55.88
C SER A 10 9.94 10.53 -57.01
N PHE A 11 10.68 9.45 -57.02
CA PHE A 11 11.56 9.07 -58.13
C PHE A 11 10.91 7.88 -58.84
N THR A 12 10.73 7.96 -60.15
CA THR A 12 10.22 6.90 -60.99
C THR A 12 11.26 6.59 -62.06
N ASP A 13 11.84 5.40 -61.98
CA ASP A 13 12.77 4.86 -62.96
C ASP A 13 11.97 3.92 -63.85
N SER A 14 11.90 4.19 -65.14
CA SER A 14 11.32 3.33 -66.14
C SER A 14 12.20 3.34 -67.39
N GLU A 15 12.29 2.23 -68.09
CA GLU A 15 13.21 2.01 -69.24
C GLU A 15 13.15 3.07 -70.35
N GLN A 16 12.22 4.04 -70.28
CA GLN A 16 12.05 5.07 -71.30
C GLN A 16 12.10 6.49 -70.77
N THR A 17 12.02 6.75 -69.47
CA THR A 17 12.03 8.11 -68.94
C THR A 17 12.29 8.14 -67.44
N ASP A 18 13.38 8.75 -67.02
CA ASP A 18 13.65 9.11 -65.64
C ASP A 18 12.85 10.37 -65.27
N SER A 19 11.95 10.27 -64.29
CA SER A 19 11.24 11.43 -63.83
C SER A 19 11.37 11.58 -62.28
N THR A 20 11.89 12.73 -61.87
CA THR A 20 11.91 13.15 -60.45
C THR A 20 10.82 14.19 -60.25
N ARG A 21 9.89 13.90 -59.33
CA ARG A 21 8.85 14.86 -58.98
C ARG A 21 9.00 15.21 -57.49
N THR A 22 9.21 16.51 -57.26
CA THR A 22 9.19 17.10 -55.91
C THR A 22 7.93 17.92 -55.78
N SER A 23 7.13 17.64 -54.73
CA SER A 23 5.94 18.43 -54.44
C SER A 23 5.99 18.98 -53.04
N PHE A 24 5.71 20.27 -52.93
CA PHE A 24 5.49 20.97 -51.66
C PHE A 24 4.03 21.32 -51.57
N SER A 25 3.39 20.96 -50.47
CA SER A 25 2.01 21.37 -50.19
C SER A 25 1.89 22.03 -48.83
N LEU A 26 1.18 23.14 -48.80
CA LEU A 26 0.82 23.86 -47.59
C LEU A 26 -0.70 23.91 -47.51
N SER A 27 -1.25 23.31 -46.46
CA SER A 27 -2.69 23.28 -46.21
C SER A 27 -3.04 23.99 -44.92
N LEU A 28 -3.96 24.93 -44.98
CA LEU A 28 -4.56 25.61 -43.84
C LEU A 28 -6.02 25.14 -43.72
N SER A 29 -6.36 24.49 -42.59
CA SER A 29 -7.73 24.11 -42.30
C SER A 29 -8.28 25.00 -41.18
N VAL A 30 -9.35 25.73 -41.49
CA VAL A 30 -10.04 26.59 -40.52
C VAL A 30 -11.49 26.12 -40.44
N PRO A 31 -11.90 25.46 -39.32
CA PRO A 31 -13.30 25.10 -39.15
C PRO A 31 -14.13 26.37 -38.90
N LEU A 32 -15.13 26.61 -39.74
CA LEU A 32 -16.02 27.77 -39.62
C LEU A 32 -17.25 27.49 -38.78
N LEU A 33 -17.77 26.26 -38.81
CA LEU A 33 -18.94 25.81 -38.04
C LEU A 33 -18.71 24.39 -37.55
N GLU A 34 -18.63 24.20 -36.25
CA GLU A 34 -18.39 22.87 -35.60
C GLU A 34 -19.64 22.36 -34.82
N GLY A 35 -20.83 22.93 -35.08
CA GLY A 35 -22.08 22.43 -34.47
C GLY A 35 -22.06 22.35 -32.93
N GLY A 36 -21.28 23.22 -32.27
CA GLY A 36 -21.17 23.19 -30.80
C GLY A 36 -20.12 22.25 -30.26
N LEU A 37 -19.33 21.55 -31.08
CA LEU A 37 -18.31 20.59 -30.67
C LEU A 37 -17.33 21.19 -29.67
N VAL A 38 -16.72 22.35 -29.96
CA VAL A 38 -15.77 23.02 -29.07
C VAL A 38 -16.39 23.39 -27.73
N ARG A 39 -17.63 23.87 -27.71
CA ARG A 39 -18.35 24.20 -26.48
C ARG A 39 -18.61 22.95 -25.62
N SER A 40 -18.93 21.83 -26.27
CA SER A 40 -19.13 20.54 -25.60
C SER A 40 -17.84 20.00 -25.00
N GLN A 41 -16.71 20.09 -25.75
CA GLN A 41 -15.37 19.70 -25.28
C GLN A 41 -14.90 20.55 -24.08
N ILE A 42 -15.15 21.86 -24.10
CA ILE A 42 -14.84 22.74 -22.97
C ILE A 42 -15.64 22.33 -21.75
N LYS A 43 -16.95 22.02 -21.91
CA LYS A 43 -17.78 21.56 -20.81
C LYS A 43 -17.33 20.20 -20.28
N GLU A 44 -16.96 19.28 -21.16
CA GLU A 44 -16.40 17.98 -20.82
C GLU A 44 -15.10 18.15 -20.02
N ALA A 45 -14.14 18.93 -20.50
CA ALA A 45 -12.88 19.21 -19.81
C ALA A 45 -13.11 19.84 -18.42
N ALA A 46 -14.09 20.74 -18.29
CA ALA A 46 -14.45 21.33 -17.00
C ALA A 46 -15.05 20.31 -16.03
N LEU A 47 -15.85 19.36 -16.53
CA LEU A 47 -16.41 18.29 -15.71
C LEU A 47 -15.33 17.28 -15.28
N ILE A 48 -14.40 16.94 -16.18
CA ILE A 48 -13.26 16.08 -15.86
C ILE A 48 -12.38 16.73 -14.77
N LEU A 49 -12.11 18.03 -14.89
CA LEU A 49 -11.35 18.76 -13.85
C LEU A 49 -12.09 18.72 -12.50
N ASN A 50 -13.39 18.92 -12.48
CA ASN A 50 -14.18 18.85 -11.25
C ASN A 50 -14.21 17.43 -10.65
N ALA A 51 -14.29 16.39 -11.48
CA ALA A 51 -14.19 15.00 -11.03
C ALA A 51 -12.82 14.75 -10.39
N ALA A 52 -11.72 15.10 -11.07
CA ALA A 52 -10.37 14.93 -10.55
C ALA A 52 -10.14 15.67 -9.21
N ARG A 53 -10.71 16.87 -9.04
CA ARG A 53 -10.65 17.60 -7.76
C ARG A 53 -11.38 16.85 -6.64
N ARG A 54 -12.55 16.30 -6.92
CA ARG A 54 -13.31 15.52 -5.93
C ARG A 54 -12.60 14.22 -5.57
N ASP A 55 -11.99 13.57 -6.53
CA ASP A 55 -11.20 12.35 -6.32
C ASP A 55 -9.97 12.64 -5.45
N TYR A 56 -9.28 13.74 -5.72
CA TYR A 56 -8.17 14.21 -4.87
C TYR A 56 -8.62 14.46 -3.42
N GLU A 57 -9.72 15.19 -3.22
CA GLU A 57 -10.25 15.46 -1.88
C GLU A 57 -10.70 14.18 -1.16
N SER A 58 -11.27 13.23 -1.91
CA SER A 58 -11.67 11.92 -1.38
C SER A 58 -10.45 11.13 -0.93
N SER A 59 -9.43 11.00 -1.79
CA SER A 59 -8.17 10.32 -1.46
C SER A 59 -7.47 10.96 -0.26
N ARG A 60 -7.43 12.29 -0.19
CA ARG A 60 -6.85 13.00 0.95
C ARG A 60 -7.57 12.67 2.26
N ARG A 61 -8.90 12.64 2.28
CA ARG A 61 -9.67 12.26 3.46
C ARG A 61 -9.46 10.79 3.84
N GLN A 62 -9.37 9.92 2.86
CA GLN A 62 -9.11 8.50 3.05
C GLN A 62 -7.75 8.28 3.72
N VAL A 63 -6.67 8.84 3.17
CA VAL A 63 -5.31 8.74 3.76
C VAL A 63 -5.30 9.27 5.19
N HIS A 64 -5.94 10.41 5.46
CA HIS A 64 -6.02 10.96 6.81
C HIS A 64 -6.73 10.00 7.80
N THR A 65 -7.82 9.37 7.36
CA THR A 65 -8.58 8.42 8.19
C THR A 65 -7.79 7.13 8.43
N GLU A 66 -7.15 6.60 7.39
CA GLU A 66 -6.32 5.40 7.46
C GLU A 66 -5.09 5.61 8.36
N THR A 67 -4.37 6.73 8.19
CA THR A 67 -3.22 7.08 9.04
C THR A 67 -3.62 7.20 10.52
N ARG A 68 -4.75 7.86 10.80
CA ARG A 68 -5.26 7.96 12.16
C ARG A 68 -5.68 6.61 12.73
N GLY A 69 -6.32 5.77 11.90
CA GLY A 69 -6.69 4.40 12.26
C GLY A 69 -5.46 3.55 12.60
N ALA A 70 -4.44 3.56 11.74
CA ALA A 70 -3.19 2.84 11.96
C ALA A 70 -2.49 3.29 13.25
N PHE A 71 -2.41 4.60 13.52
CA PHE A 71 -1.84 5.11 14.77
C PHE A 71 -2.58 4.61 16.03
N LEU A 72 -3.92 4.58 15.99
CA LEU A 72 -4.72 4.05 17.10
C LEU A 72 -4.53 2.54 17.26
N THR A 73 -4.42 1.81 16.16
CA THR A 73 -4.15 0.37 16.17
C THR A 73 -2.78 0.09 16.79
N ILE A 74 -1.73 0.80 16.38
CA ILE A 74 -0.38 0.68 16.94
C ILE A 74 -0.38 0.91 18.46
N SER A 75 -1.04 1.97 18.92
CA SER A 75 -1.13 2.29 20.35
C SER A 75 -1.88 1.23 21.15
N THR A 76 -2.88 0.59 20.55
CA THR A 76 -3.65 -0.49 21.17
C THR A 76 -2.83 -1.79 21.23
N ARG A 77 -2.12 -2.12 20.14
CA ARG A 77 -1.24 -3.29 20.08
C ARG A 77 -0.12 -3.21 21.11
N LEU A 78 0.47 -2.02 21.31
CA LEU A 78 1.51 -1.84 22.32
C LEU A 78 1.00 -2.22 23.74
N ARG A 79 -0.17 -1.71 24.14
CA ARG A 79 -0.78 -2.07 25.43
C ARG A 79 -1.13 -3.57 25.52
N ARG A 80 -1.54 -4.17 24.40
CA ARG A 80 -1.83 -5.61 24.35
C ARG A 80 -0.57 -6.44 24.49
N ILE A 81 0.57 -6.03 23.92
CA ILE A 81 1.87 -6.67 24.12
C ILE A 81 2.26 -6.64 25.60
N GLU A 82 2.08 -5.51 26.29
CA GLU A 82 2.34 -5.37 27.72
C GLU A 82 1.48 -6.35 28.53
N ALA A 83 0.18 -6.40 28.27
CA ALA A 83 -0.74 -7.33 28.95
C ALA A 83 -0.40 -8.81 28.68
N LEU A 84 0.00 -9.15 27.44
CA LEU A 84 0.41 -10.50 27.09
C LEU A 84 1.75 -10.88 27.74
N ALA A 85 2.68 -9.94 27.91
CA ALA A 85 3.91 -10.17 28.64
C ALA A 85 3.62 -10.52 30.12
N GLU A 86 2.69 -9.81 30.77
CA GLU A 86 2.22 -10.13 32.11
C GLU A 86 1.54 -11.51 32.17
N ALA A 87 0.73 -11.85 31.16
CA ALA A 87 0.11 -13.17 31.06
C ALA A 87 1.13 -14.30 30.95
N VAL A 88 2.22 -14.11 30.19
CA VAL A 88 3.34 -15.07 30.12
C VAL A 88 3.99 -15.25 31.52
N GLN A 89 4.27 -14.15 32.23
CA GLN A 89 4.85 -14.20 33.56
C GLN A 89 3.93 -14.92 34.55
N ALA A 90 2.63 -14.67 34.51
CA ALA A 90 1.63 -15.38 35.31
C ALA A 90 1.60 -16.88 34.96
N GLY A 91 1.66 -17.23 33.68
CA GLY A 91 1.74 -18.60 33.17
C GLY A 91 2.97 -19.36 33.70
N VAL A 92 4.14 -18.71 33.67
CA VAL A 92 5.37 -19.27 34.25
C VAL A 92 5.20 -19.56 35.77
N GLY A 93 4.61 -18.61 36.50
CA GLY A 93 4.32 -18.79 37.93
C GLY A 93 3.35 -19.94 38.19
N ALA A 94 2.28 -20.02 37.39
CA ALA A 94 1.29 -21.09 37.49
C ALA A 94 1.89 -22.48 37.22
N LEU A 95 2.71 -22.59 36.14
CA LEU A 95 3.40 -23.85 35.84
C LEU A 95 4.30 -24.29 36.97
N ARG A 96 5.14 -23.41 37.51
CA ARG A 96 6.02 -23.71 38.65
C ARG A 96 5.22 -24.18 39.87
N ALA A 97 4.09 -23.56 40.20
CA ALA A 97 3.23 -23.95 41.31
C ALA A 97 2.64 -25.35 41.08
N LYS A 98 2.22 -25.68 39.85
CA LYS A 98 1.69 -26.99 39.48
C LYS A 98 2.76 -28.07 39.52
N GLU A 99 3.98 -27.81 39.08
CA GLU A 99 5.13 -28.73 39.17
C GLU A 99 5.51 -29.02 40.63
N ALA A 100 5.57 -27.97 41.46
CA ALA A 100 5.83 -28.14 42.90
C ALA A 100 4.72 -28.95 43.59
N GLY A 101 3.45 -28.69 43.25
CA GLY A 101 2.32 -29.46 43.76
C GLY A 101 2.34 -30.91 43.29
N PHE A 102 2.75 -31.18 42.06
CA PHE A 102 2.94 -32.56 41.57
C PHE A 102 4.05 -33.28 42.31
N ALA A 103 5.18 -32.64 42.55
CA ALA A 103 6.28 -33.21 43.33
C ALA A 103 5.87 -33.51 44.78
N ALA A 104 4.96 -32.73 45.34
CA ALA A 104 4.39 -32.96 46.67
C ALA A 104 3.20 -33.94 46.67
N GLY A 105 2.82 -34.51 45.53
CA GLY A 105 1.67 -35.42 45.40
C GLY A 105 0.30 -34.76 45.48
N LEU A 106 0.23 -33.42 45.40
CA LEU A 106 -1.01 -32.62 45.49
C LEU A 106 -1.70 -32.38 44.16
N ASN A 107 -0.94 -32.43 43.05
CA ASN A 107 -1.43 -32.19 41.70
C ASN A 107 -1.21 -33.42 40.81
N THR A 108 -2.02 -33.54 39.78
CA THR A 108 -1.89 -34.60 38.78
C THR A 108 -0.96 -34.15 37.63
N ASN A 109 -0.39 -35.12 36.92
CA ASN A 109 0.41 -34.84 35.72
C ASN A 109 -0.41 -34.12 34.62
N ILE A 110 -1.73 -34.38 34.55
CA ILE A 110 -2.63 -33.71 33.61
C ILE A 110 -2.68 -32.20 33.89
N GLU A 111 -2.76 -31.82 35.17
CA GLU A 111 -2.80 -30.38 35.55
C GLU A 111 -1.48 -29.66 35.22
N VAL A 112 -0.33 -30.35 35.32
CA VAL A 112 0.97 -29.79 34.92
C VAL A 112 1.01 -29.58 33.39
N LEU A 113 0.56 -30.59 32.62
CA LEU A 113 0.49 -30.50 31.17
C LEU A 113 -0.47 -29.41 30.71
N ASP A 114 -1.58 -29.20 31.38
CA ASP A 114 -2.54 -28.14 31.06
C ASP A 114 -1.94 -26.73 31.33
N ALA A 115 -1.23 -26.58 32.46
CA ALA A 115 -0.50 -25.35 32.77
C ALA A 115 0.60 -25.08 31.75
N GLN A 116 1.32 -26.08 31.30
CA GLN A 116 2.34 -25.98 30.28
C GLN A 116 1.74 -25.56 28.90
N ARG A 117 0.62 -26.17 28.50
CA ARG A 117 -0.11 -25.77 27.27
C ARG A 117 -0.60 -24.32 27.35
N ALA A 118 -1.12 -23.92 28.52
CA ALA A 118 -1.55 -22.55 28.74
C ALA A 118 -0.38 -21.55 28.60
N LEU A 119 0.79 -21.87 29.16
CA LEU A 119 1.99 -21.05 29.04
C LEU A 119 2.42 -20.93 27.55
N PHE A 120 2.55 -22.03 26.83
CA PHE A 120 2.93 -22.00 25.41
C PHE A 120 1.91 -21.23 24.55
N SER A 121 0.62 -21.30 24.88
CA SER A 121 -0.39 -20.49 24.22
C SER A 121 -0.16 -18.99 24.47
N ALA A 122 0.13 -18.60 25.71
CA ALA A 122 0.42 -17.21 26.07
C ALA A 122 1.70 -16.69 25.38
N GLU A 123 2.76 -17.49 25.36
CA GLU A 123 4.01 -17.15 24.67
C GLU A 123 3.80 -16.98 23.15
N ARG A 124 3.07 -17.90 22.52
CA ARG A 124 2.72 -17.79 21.11
C ARG A 124 1.93 -16.52 20.83
N ASP A 125 0.93 -16.21 21.63
CA ASP A 125 0.07 -15.05 21.44
C ASP A 125 0.85 -13.75 21.68
N TYR A 126 1.77 -13.72 22.64
CA TYR A 126 2.70 -12.60 22.86
C TYR A 126 3.61 -12.37 21.66
N LEU A 127 4.25 -13.43 21.14
CA LEU A 127 5.13 -13.31 19.97
C LEU A 127 4.35 -12.88 18.73
N LYS A 128 3.17 -13.47 18.50
CA LYS A 128 2.30 -13.08 17.39
C LYS A 128 1.97 -11.60 17.42
N GLU A 129 1.57 -11.06 18.57
CA GLU A 129 1.20 -9.65 18.71
C GLU A 129 2.41 -8.71 18.47
N ARG A 130 3.62 -9.14 18.83
CA ARG A 130 4.85 -8.40 18.52
C ARG A 130 5.11 -8.32 17.01
N TYR A 131 4.93 -9.43 16.29
CA TYR A 131 5.04 -9.42 14.82
C TYR A 131 3.96 -8.55 14.17
N ASP A 132 2.73 -8.69 14.63
CA ASP A 132 1.61 -7.88 14.13
C ASP A 132 1.84 -6.37 14.37
N TYR A 133 2.45 -5.99 15.50
CA TYR A 133 2.85 -4.61 15.80
C TYR A 133 3.89 -4.09 14.80
N VAL A 134 4.91 -4.87 14.48
CA VAL A 134 5.94 -4.48 13.51
C VAL A 134 5.34 -4.29 12.12
N LEU A 135 4.44 -5.19 11.70
CA LEU A 135 3.74 -5.07 10.41
C LEU A 135 2.89 -3.80 10.35
N GLU A 136 2.23 -3.43 11.44
CA GLU A 136 1.40 -2.22 11.51
C GLU A 136 2.24 -0.94 11.41
N ILE A 137 3.45 -0.93 11.99
CA ILE A 137 4.40 0.20 11.84
C ILE A 137 4.82 0.33 10.37
N LEU A 138 5.21 -0.77 9.71
CA LEU A 138 5.58 -0.74 8.29
C LEU A 138 4.42 -0.28 7.41
N GLN A 139 3.19 -0.69 7.74
CA GLN A 139 2.00 -0.24 7.03
C GLN A 139 1.75 1.26 7.23
N LEU A 140 1.98 1.79 8.43
CA LEU A 140 1.89 3.24 8.67
C LEU A 140 2.95 4.00 7.86
N GLU A 141 4.19 3.52 7.83
CA GLU A 141 5.27 4.12 7.04
C GLU A 141 4.98 4.08 5.53
N ALA A 142 4.36 2.99 5.06
CA ALA A 142 3.87 2.91 3.68
C ALA A 142 2.76 3.92 3.37
N LEU A 143 1.80 4.12 4.28
CA LEU A 143 0.70 5.08 4.11
C LEU A 143 1.18 6.54 4.02
N ILE A 144 2.24 6.88 4.75
CA ILE A 144 2.85 8.22 4.70
C ILE A 144 3.89 8.36 3.57
N GLY A 145 4.15 7.27 2.82
CA GLY A 145 5.10 7.27 1.71
C GLY A 145 6.57 7.32 2.13
N ASN A 146 6.89 6.92 3.35
CA ASN A 146 8.25 6.98 3.92
C ASN A 146 8.91 5.60 4.07
N LEU A 147 8.26 4.54 3.60
CA LEU A 147 8.79 3.18 3.67
C LEU A 147 10.00 3.04 2.74
N ASP A 148 11.16 2.70 3.32
CA ASP A 148 12.39 2.47 2.57
C ASP A 148 13.10 1.14 2.93
N SER A 149 14.26 0.89 2.29
CA SER A 149 15.03 -0.33 2.53
C SER A 149 15.69 -0.38 3.92
N ASP A 150 15.87 0.75 4.58
CA ASP A 150 16.46 0.83 5.91
C ASP A 150 15.46 0.40 6.99
N ASP A 151 14.17 0.62 6.76
CA ASP A 151 13.10 0.14 7.63
C ASP A 151 13.08 -1.40 7.66
N LEU A 152 13.22 -2.02 6.49
CA LEU A 152 13.31 -3.48 6.40
C LEU A 152 14.57 -4.03 7.08
N ARG A 153 15.69 -3.32 6.99
CA ARG A 153 16.92 -3.71 7.69
C ARG A 153 16.76 -3.61 9.21
N ARG A 154 16.09 -2.56 9.71
CA ARG A 154 15.78 -2.42 11.15
C ARG A 154 14.92 -3.57 11.65
N VAL A 155 13.87 -3.92 10.90
CA VAL A 155 13.02 -5.07 11.24
C VAL A 155 13.82 -6.37 11.25
N ASN A 156 14.67 -6.60 10.24
CA ASN A 156 15.50 -7.80 10.18
C ASN A 156 16.51 -7.87 11.35
N ALA A 157 17.00 -6.73 11.83
CA ALA A 157 17.88 -6.67 13.00
C ALA A 157 17.16 -6.99 14.33
N TRP A 158 15.83 -6.83 14.40
CA TRP A 158 15.03 -7.21 15.56
C TRP A 158 14.67 -8.70 15.58
N LEU A 159 14.73 -9.36 14.42
CA LEU A 159 14.39 -10.78 14.28
C LEU A 159 15.58 -11.72 14.56
N ASN A 160 16.81 -11.20 14.53
CA ASN A 160 18.05 -11.91 14.83
C ASN A 160 18.56 -11.57 16.24
#